data_527252a084316a963ba2241345a72e6c
#
_entry.id   527252a084316a963ba2241345a72e6c
#
_cell.length_a   1.000
_cell.length_b   1.000
_cell.length_c   1.000
_cell.angle_alpha   90.00
_cell.angle_beta   90.00
_cell.angle_gamma   90.00
#
_symmetry.space_group_name_H-M   'P 1'
#
loop_
_entity.id
_entity.type
_entity.pdbx_description
1 polymer ?
#
loop_
_entity_poly.entity_id
_entity_poly.type
_entity_poly.pdbx_seq_one_letter_code
_entity_poly.pdbx_strand_id
1 'polypeptide(L)'
;TEDTTKESKKDLANLRKLNKSLDERRKDVKNEYMEAFNQFDRQVKDCMEDIMVPILELDEQIKEFERQKKENKKKAIAAMFPEIAGDMAEYIVLDKIYNPKWENTSVSLSSIKVEISNFVASVKTSVETIKSMNSECVEEALAKFKVDLSLSNAIAFINQYEARRAEILQREKERRAAQEEEARQRKLEAERAAAEEKERIEQERRKQEETNSEFMAAVMAETEDDIADFVEDSVP
;
A
#
# COMPACT_ATOMS: atom_id res chain seq x y z
N THR A 1 33.58 67.64 83.65
CA THR A 1 34.96 68.16 83.77
C THR A 1 35.88 67.29 82.81
N GLU A 2 36.99 67.85 82.35
CA GLU A 2 37.91 67.20 81.39
C GLU A 2 38.39 65.82 81.83
N ASP A 3 38.55 65.59 83.15
CA ASP A 3 38.94 64.33 83.72
C ASP A 3 37.91 63.22 83.63
N THR A 4 36.62 63.54 83.82
CA THR A 4 35.52 62.58 83.65
C THR A 4 35.40 62.10 82.15
N THR A 5 35.75 62.99 81.22
CA THR A 5 35.71 62.66 79.79
C THR A 5 36.88 61.74 79.42
N LYS A 6 38.06 61.86 80.05
CA LYS A 6 39.25 60.93 79.88
C LYS A 6 38.93 59.58 80.41
N GLU A 7 38.33 59.48 81.62
CA GLU A 7 37.92 58.21 82.22
C GLU A 7 36.88 57.46 81.32
N SER A 8 35.84 58.22 80.92
CA SER A 8 34.83 57.62 80.04
C SER A 8 35.40 57.12 78.71
N LYS A 9 36.39 57.77 78.09
CA LYS A 9 37.10 57.33 76.92
C LYS A 9 37.89 56.03 77.21
N LYS A 10 38.50 55.92 78.32
CA LYS A 10 39.27 54.74 78.72
C LYS A 10 38.33 53.53 78.98
N ASP A 11 37.19 53.79 79.64
CA ASP A 11 36.17 52.74 79.90
C ASP A 11 35.55 52.28 78.58
N LEU A 12 35.26 53.20 77.61
CA LEU A 12 34.76 52.85 76.28
C LEU A 12 35.79 51.99 75.49
N ALA A 13 37.08 52.31 75.58
CA ALA A 13 38.14 51.49 75.00
C ALA A 13 38.23 50.12 75.60
N ASN A 14 38.09 50.00 76.92
CA ASN A 14 38.12 48.72 77.69
C ASN A 14 36.83 47.89 77.26
N LEU A 15 35.65 48.46 77.21
CA LEU A 15 34.42 47.79 76.82
C LEU A 15 34.52 47.30 75.37
N ARG A 16 35.07 48.07 74.47
CA ARG A 16 35.29 47.65 73.06
C ARG A 16 36.25 46.48 72.98
N LYS A 17 37.37 46.50 73.82
CA LYS A 17 38.33 45.40 73.88
C LYS A 17 37.66 44.14 74.43
N LEU A 18 36.86 44.25 75.50
CA LEU A 18 36.11 43.16 76.05
C LEU A 18 35.12 42.55 75.03
N ASN A 19 34.35 43.41 74.35
CA ASN A 19 33.40 42.94 73.36
C ASN A 19 34.08 42.20 72.19
N LYS A 20 35.25 42.68 71.74
CA LYS A 20 36.06 41.97 70.74
C LYS A 20 36.54 40.61 71.26
N SER A 21 37.07 40.53 72.49
CA SER A 21 37.55 39.23 73.02
C SER A 21 36.42 38.26 73.27
N LEU A 22 35.22 38.72 73.60
CA LEU A 22 34.04 37.84 73.74
C LEU A 22 33.58 37.31 72.34
N ASP A 23 33.62 38.15 71.31
CA ASP A 23 33.28 37.69 69.96
C ASP A 23 34.33 36.72 69.42
N GLU A 24 35.59 36.94 69.63
CA GLU A 24 36.67 36.01 69.29
C GLU A 24 36.45 34.66 70.01
N ARG A 25 36.20 34.65 71.31
CA ARG A 25 35.96 33.41 72.06
C ARG A 25 34.67 32.70 71.60
N ARG A 26 33.64 33.44 71.26
CA ARG A 26 32.45 32.88 70.68
C ARG A 26 32.74 32.16 69.37
N LYS A 27 33.56 32.75 68.47
CA LYS A 27 33.98 32.14 67.22
C LYS A 27 34.83 30.92 67.43
N ASP A 28 35.78 30.94 68.39
CA ASP A 28 36.62 29.79 68.70
C ASP A 28 35.79 28.62 69.19
N VAL A 29 34.85 28.82 70.12
CA VAL A 29 33.97 27.75 70.66
C VAL A 29 33.09 27.24 69.49
N LYS A 30 32.59 28.10 68.65
CA LYS A 30 31.83 27.67 67.47
C LYS A 30 32.65 26.79 66.55
N ASN A 31 33.89 27.16 66.25
CA ASN A 31 34.78 26.39 65.38
C ASN A 31 35.14 25.04 65.99
N GLU A 32 35.45 24.99 67.29
CA GLU A 32 35.70 23.73 67.98
C GLU A 32 34.51 22.77 67.91
N TYR A 33 33.29 23.26 68.06
CA TYR A 33 32.08 22.49 67.96
C TYR A 33 31.81 22.02 66.52
N MET A 34 32.03 22.90 65.53
CA MET A 34 31.82 22.61 64.14
C MET A 34 32.90 21.68 63.56
N GLU A 35 34.10 21.62 64.14
CA GLU A 35 35.16 20.73 63.68
C GLU A 35 34.78 19.27 63.88
N ALA A 36 34.26 18.90 65.03
CA ALA A 36 33.78 17.55 65.28
C ALA A 36 32.60 17.16 64.38
N PHE A 37 31.69 18.11 64.16
CA PHE A 37 30.58 17.90 63.24
C PHE A 37 31.04 17.73 61.77
N ASN A 38 31.98 18.57 61.33
CA ASN A 38 32.53 18.47 59.99
C ASN A 38 33.35 17.19 59.76
N GLN A 39 34.01 16.67 60.77
CA GLN A 39 34.66 15.37 60.70
C GLN A 39 33.63 14.23 60.55
N PHE A 40 32.58 14.26 61.38
CA PHE A 40 31.47 13.30 61.24
C PHE A 40 30.80 13.37 59.90
N ASP A 41 30.48 14.57 59.42
CA ASP A 41 29.83 14.77 58.10
C ASP A 41 30.69 14.23 56.94
N ARG A 42 32.01 14.42 57.00
CA ARG A 42 32.95 13.85 56.04
C ARG A 42 32.94 12.31 56.09
N GLN A 43 33.05 11.72 57.27
CA GLN A 43 33.03 10.27 57.44
C GLN A 43 31.72 9.64 56.90
N VAL A 44 30.56 10.31 57.14
CA VAL A 44 29.29 9.85 56.60
C VAL A 44 29.24 9.96 55.08
N LYS A 45 29.77 11.04 54.50
CA LYS A 45 29.86 11.19 53.03
C LYS A 45 30.76 10.15 52.40
N ASP A 46 31.91 9.88 52.98
CA ASP A 46 32.84 8.86 52.50
C ASP A 46 32.17 7.47 52.54
N CYS A 47 31.46 7.12 53.63
CA CYS A 47 30.66 5.89 53.70
C CYS A 47 29.55 5.85 52.65
N MET A 48 28.86 6.96 52.38
CA MET A 48 27.83 7.03 51.33
C MET A 48 28.43 6.80 49.95
N GLU A 49 29.62 7.38 49.66
CA GLU A 49 30.33 7.15 48.40
C GLU A 49 30.76 5.68 48.26
N ASP A 50 31.28 5.07 49.29
CA ASP A 50 31.67 3.67 49.29
C ASP A 50 30.49 2.71 49.04
N ILE A 51 29.28 3.07 49.49
CA ILE A 51 28.05 2.30 49.24
C ILE A 51 27.53 2.58 47.80
N MET A 52 27.70 3.79 47.24
CA MET A 52 27.19 4.18 45.95
C MET A 52 27.90 3.43 44.80
N VAL A 53 29.21 3.17 44.91
CA VAL A 53 29.99 2.47 43.89
C VAL A 53 29.39 1.07 43.59
N PRO A 54 29.23 0.17 44.56
CA PRO A 54 28.65 -1.15 44.32
C PRO A 54 27.18 -1.09 43.87
N ILE A 55 26.42 -0.06 44.26
CA ILE A 55 25.05 0.13 43.74
C ILE A 55 25.07 0.38 42.22
N LEU A 56 25.95 1.27 41.75
CA LEU A 56 26.09 1.56 40.33
C LEU A 56 26.57 0.35 39.53
N GLU A 57 27.55 -0.38 40.06
CA GLU A 57 28.07 -1.60 39.45
C GLU A 57 26.97 -2.69 39.30
N LEU A 58 26.18 -2.90 40.36
CA LEU A 58 25.06 -3.86 40.36
C LEU A 58 23.97 -3.43 39.39
N ASP A 59 23.65 -2.14 39.34
CA ASP A 59 22.67 -1.59 38.35
C ASP A 59 23.11 -1.85 36.91
N GLU A 60 24.39 -1.63 36.60
CA GLU A 60 24.92 -1.91 35.26
C GLU A 60 24.90 -3.42 34.97
N GLN A 61 25.28 -4.26 35.92
CA GLN A 61 25.23 -5.71 35.73
C GLN A 61 23.80 -6.22 35.51
N ILE A 62 22.81 -5.70 36.22
CA ILE A 62 21.41 -6.05 36.07
C ILE A 62 20.91 -5.63 34.67
N LYS A 63 21.19 -4.38 34.23
CA LYS A 63 20.83 -3.89 32.91
C LYS A 63 21.46 -4.73 31.81
N GLU A 64 22.72 -5.06 31.92
CA GLU A 64 23.42 -5.89 30.93
C GLU A 64 22.84 -7.31 30.89
N PHE A 65 22.54 -7.92 32.05
CA PHE A 65 21.89 -9.22 32.13
C PHE A 65 20.50 -9.22 31.48
N GLU A 66 19.70 -8.18 31.74
CA GLU A 66 18.38 -8.02 31.10
C GLU A 66 18.51 -7.84 29.56
N ARG A 67 19.49 -7.06 29.12
CA ARG A 67 19.80 -6.88 27.70
C ARG A 67 20.15 -8.19 27.04
N GLN A 68 21.07 -8.96 27.62
CA GLN A 68 21.48 -10.27 27.13
C GLN A 68 20.31 -11.26 27.10
N LYS A 69 19.45 -11.25 28.10
CA LYS A 69 18.25 -12.09 28.15
C LYS A 69 17.29 -11.79 27.02
N LYS A 70 17.04 -10.51 26.72
CA LYS A 70 16.21 -10.08 25.58
C LYS A 70 16.85 -10.50 24.26
N GLU A 71 18.14 -10.29 24.08
CA GLU A 71 18.86 -10.66 22.87
C GLU A 71 18.86 -12.17 22.62
N ASN A 72 19.11 -12.97 23.67
CA ASN A 72 19.02 -14.42 23.58
C ASN A 72 17.62 -14.89 23.20
N LYS A 73 16.60 -14.22 23.72
CA LYS A 73 15.21 -14.51 23.37
C LYS A 73 14.90 -14.16 21.92
N LYS A 74 15.39 -13.02 21.41
CA LYS A 74 15.30 -12.67 19.96
C LYS A 74 15.94 -13.74 19.10
N LYS A 75 17.14 -14.17 19.44
CA LYS A 75 17.86 -15.24 18.73
C LYS A 75 17.07 -16.55 18.72
N ALA A 76 16.49 -16.92 19.87
CA ALA A 76 15.66 -18.12 19.97
C ALA A 76 14.40 -18.03 19.09
N ILE A 77 13.72 -16.86 19.07
CA ILE A 77 12.57 -16.61 18.18
C ILE A 77 12.99 -16.71 16.72
N ALA A 78 14.09 -16.07 16.34
CA ALA A 78 14.61 -16.12 14.98
C ALA A 78 15.00 -17.53 14.54
N ALA A 79 15.55 -18.32 15.45
CA ALA A 79 15.93 -19.72 15.16
C ALA A 79 14.72 -20.65 14.96
N MET A 80 13.63 -20.46 15.72
CA MET A 80 12.44 -21.31 15.60
C MET A 80 11.50 -20.88 14.46
N PHE A 81 11.58 -19.62 14.00
CA PHE A 81 10.68 -19.10 12.99
C PHE A 81 10.70 -19.86 11.65
N PRO A 82 11.84 -20.22 11.04
CA PRO A 82 11.87 -20.95 9.78
C PRO A 82 11.18 -22.32 9.87
N GLU A 83 11.30 -23.01 11.02
CA GLU A 83 10.65 -24.30 11.26
C GLU A 83 9.12 -24.16 11.31
N ILE A 84 8.63 -23.09 11.94
CA ILE A 84 7.18 -22.82 12.07
C ILE A 84 6.59 -22.30 10.75
N ALA A 85 7.32 -21.41 10.07
CA ALA A 85 6.88 -20.83 8.82
C ALA A 85 6.81 -21.85 7.68
N GLY A 86 7.74 -22.82 7.61
CA GLY A 86 7.77 -23.85 6.60
C GLY A 86 7.58 -23.29 5.18
N ASP A 87 6.65 -23.85 4.41
CA ASP A 87 6.33 -23.40 3.06
C ASP A 87 5.81 -21.96 2.98
N MET A 88 5.32 -21.40 4.10
CA MET A 88 4.83 -20.02 4.16
C MET A 88 5.96 -19.00 4.33
N ALA A 89 7.21 -19.42 4.54
CA ALA A 89 8.37 -18.53 4.63
C ALA A 89 8.55 -17.65 3.37
N GLU A 90 7.99 -18.07 2.24
CA GLU A 90 7.97 -17.27 1.00
C GLU A 90 7.09 -16.00 1.14
N TYR A 91 6.03 -16.06 1.95
CA TYR A 91 5.05 -14.99 2.13
C TYR A 91 5.30 -14.14 3.37
N ILE A 92 5.94 -14.73 4.41
CA ILE A 92 6.08 -14.13 5.73
C ILE A 92 7.55 -13.92 6.06
N VAL A 93 7.88 -12.69 6.47
CA VAL A 93 9.18 -12.36 7.05
C VAL A 93 8.97 -12.07 8.54
N LEU A 94 9.85 -12.58 9.41
CA LEU A 94 9.73 -12.42 10.86
C LEU A 94 9.57 -10.96 11.28
N ASP A 95 10.30 -10.03 10.65
CA ASP A 95 10.27 -8.61 10.97
C ASP A 95 8.88 -7.97 10.82
N LYS A 96 8.05 -8.49 9.90
CA LYS A 96 6.68 -7.99 9.68
C LYS A 96 5.69 -8.38 10.77
N ILE A 97 5.96 -9.51 11.43
CA ILE A 97 5.08 -10.06 12.46
C ILE A 97 5.65 -9.91 13.86
N TYR A 98 6.88 -9.40 13.97
CA TYR A 98 7.58 -9.30 15.22
C TYR A 98 6.87 -8.36 16.20
N ASN A 99 6.52 -8.90 17.36
CA ASN A 99 5.90 -8.13 18.43
C ASN A 99 6.95 -7.80 19.52
N PRO A 100 7.26 -6.53 19.77
CA PRO A 100 8.22 -6.14 20.83
C PRO A 100 7.87 -6.69 22.22
N LYS A 101 6.59 -6.97 22.48
CA LYS A 101 6.15 -7.60 23.76
C LYS A 101 6.71 -9.01 23.95
N TRP A 102 7.12 -9.67 22.89
CA TRP A 102 7.76 -11.00 22.99
C TRP A 102 9.09 -10.95 23.75
N GLU A 103 9.75 -9.80 23.79
CA GLU A 103 10.99 -9.62 24.54
C GLU A 103 10.79 -9.64 26.06
N ASN A 104 9.55 -9.39 26.51
CA ASN A 104 9.25 -9.36 27.94
C ASN A 104 9.50 -10.72 28.59
N THR A 105 10.05 -10.69 29.79
CA THR A 105 10.37 -11.90 30.56
C THR A 105 9.14 -12.74 30.89
N SER A 106 7.98 -12.11 31.06
CA SER A 106 6.70 -12.77 31.36
C SER A 106 6.12 -13.59 30.20
N VAL A 107 6.53 -13.35 28.96
CA VAL A 107 6.03 -14.07 27.79
C VAL A 107 6.91 -15.31 27.56
N SER A 108 6.36 -16.49 27.53
CA SER A 108 7.10 -17.74 27.30
C SER A 108 7.38 -17.97 25.79
N LEU A 109 8.46 -18.69 25.47
CA LEU A 109 8.75 -19.10 24.09
C LEU A 109 7.64 -20.00 23.51
N SER A 110 7.02 -20.83 24.33
CA SER A 110 5.88 -21.67 23.90
C SER A 110 4.66 -20.85 23.50
N SER A 111 4.36 -19.78 24.24
CA SER A 111 3.28 -18.85 23.90
C SER A 111 3.56 -18.13 22.58
N ILE A 112 4.81 -17.68 22.37
CA ILE A 112 5.24 -17.04 21.13
C ILE A 112 5.14 -18.02 19.95
N LYS A 113 5.55 -19.29 20.16
CA LYS A 113 5.42 -20.34 19.14
C LYS A 113 3.97 -20.51 18.69
N VAL A 114 3.03 -20.55 19.63
CA VAL A 114 1.58 -20.66 19.32
C VAL A 114 1.09 -19.43 18.56
N GLU A 115 1.49 -18.23 18.97
CA GLU A 115 1.10 -16.99 18.29
C GLU A 115 1.60 -16.95 16.85
N ILE A 116 2.87 -17.29 16.61
CA ILE A 116 3.45 -17.40 15.27
C ILE A 116 2.74 -18.48 14.45
N SER A 117 2.48 -19.66 15.04
CA SER A 117 1.79 -20.75 14.35
C SER A 117 0.38 -20.36 13.90
N ASN A 118 -0.37 -19.66 14.74
CA ASN A 118 -1.70 -19.15 14.40
C ASN A 118 -1.64 -18.13 13.26
N PHE A 119 -0.63 -17.26 13.28
CA PHE A 119 -0.42 -16.30 12.20
C PHE A 119 -0.08 -16.99 10.88
N VAL A 120 0.83 -17.95 10.90
CA VAL A 120 1.20 -18.76 9.72
C VAL A 120 -0.01 -19.50 9.16
N ALA A 121 -0.85 -20.10 10.02
CA ALA A 121 -2.08 -20.76 9.60
C ALA A 121 -3.06 -19.78 8.93
N SER A 122 -3.22 -18.57 9.47
CA SER A 122 -4.04 -17.52 8.85
C SER A 122 -3.54 -17.11 7.47
N VAL A 123 -2.21 -16.94 7.32
CA VAL A 123 -1.61 -16.63 6.02
C VAL A 123 -1.79 -17.78 5.03
N LYS A 124 -1.63 -19.02 5.47
CA LYS A 124 -1.88 -20.21 4.63
C LYS A 124 -3.31 -20.22 4.09
N THR A 125 -4.30 -20.02 4.97
CA THR A 125 -5.70 -19.92 4.56
C THR A 125 -5.93 -18.76 3.58
N SER A 126 -5.28 -17.63 3.78
CA SER A 126 -5.38 -16.48 2.86
C SER A 126 -4.81 -16.80 1.48
N VAL A 127 -3.64 -17.44 1.42
CA VAL A 127 -3.01 -17.87 0.16
C VAL A 127 -3.88 -18.90 -0.56
N GLU A 128 -4.43 -19.88 0.16
CA GLU A 128 -5.36 -20.87 -0.40
C GLU A 128 -6.63 -20.22 -0.96
N THR A 129 -7.18 -19.24 -0.24
CA THR A 129 -8.33 -18.45 -0.70
C THR A 129 -8.02 -17.70 -2.00
N ILE A 130 -6.89 -17.00 -2.07
CA ILE A 130 -6.48 -16.29 -3.29
C ILE A 130 -6.31 -17.27 -4.46
N LYS A 131 -5.65 -18.41 -4.24
CA LYS A 131 -5.47 -19.45 -5.26
C LYS A 131 -6.77 -20.07 -5.75
N SER A 132 -7.77 -20.19 -4.86
CA SER A 132 -9.07 -20.75 -5.21
C SER A 132 -9.91 -19.86 -6.12
N MET A 133 -9.58 -18.57 -6.27
CA MET A 133 -10.33 -17.63 -7.11
C MET A 133 -10.17 -17.87 -8.62
N ASN A 134 -9.26 -18.74 -9.04
CA ASN A 134 -9.07 -19.18 -10.44
C ASN A 134 -9.03 -18.05 -11.47
N SER A 135 -8.49 -16.89 -11.10
CA SER A 135 -8.30 -15.76 -11.99
C SER A 135 -6.91 -15.79 -12.65
N GLU A 136 -6.79 -15.25 -13.84
CA GLU A 136 -5.48 -15.13 -14.52
C GLU A 136 -4.50 -14.23 -13.75
N CYS A 137 -4.99 -13.33 -12.90
CA CYS A 137 -4.17 -12.41 -12.09
C CYS A 137 -3.85 -12.93 -10.69
N VAL A 138 -4.05 -14.22 -10.38
CA VAL A 138 -3.77 -14.81 -9.07
C VAL A 138 -2.33 -14.60 -8.63
N GLU A 139 -1.36 -14.79 -9.52
CA GLU A 139 0.06 -14.59 -9.20
C GLU A 139 0.38 -13.13 -8.82
N GLU A 140 -0.21 -12.17 -9.52
CA GLU A 140 -0.06 -10.75 -9.19
C GLU A 140 -0.74 -10.39 -7.87
N ALA A 141 -1.88 -10.99 -7.58
CA ALA A 141 -2.58 -10.83 -6.31
C ALA A 141 -1.77 -11.42 -5.16
N LEU A 142 -1.13 -12.58 -5.34
CA LEU A 142 -0.20 -13.17 -4.36
C LEU A 142 1.03 -12.30 -4.15
N ALA A 143 1.58 -11.70 -5.21
CA ALA A 143 2.69 -10.75 -5.09
C ALA A 143 2.32 -9.52 -4.26
N LYS A 144 1.11 -8.98 -4.43
CA LYS A 144 0.59 -7.89 -3.59
C LYS A 144 0.36 -8.33 -2.15
N PHE A 145 -0.20 -9.52 -1.95
CA PHE A 145 -0.41 -10.10 -0.63
C PHE A 145 0.91 -10.27 0.14
N LYS A 146 2.01 -10.66 -0.52
CA LYS A 146 3.35 -10.72 0.09
C LYS A 146 3.82 -9.37 0.66
N VAL A 147 3.34 -8.25 0.12
CA VAL A 147 3.75 -6.91 0.56
C VAL A 147 3.03 -6.49 1.84
N ASP A 148 1.70 -6.62 1.90
CA ASP A 148 0.87 -6.07 2.97
C ASP A 148 0.16 -7.11 3.85
N LEU A 149 0.21 -8.40 3.46
CA LEU A 149 -0.46 -9.52 4.11
C LEU A 149 -1.97 -9.29 4.27
N SER A 150 -2.57 -8.49 3.39
CA SER A 150 -3.98 -8.15 3.40
C SER A 150 -4.75 -8.98 2.38
N LEU A 151 -5.53 -9.96 2.87
CA LEU A 151 -6.42 -10.75 2.02
C LEU A 151 -7.46 -9.88 1.31
N SER A 152 -8.00 -8.87 1.98
CA SER A 152 -8.99 -7.96 1.41
C SER A 152 -8.46 -7.19 0.21
N ASN A 153 -7.21 -6.72 0.29
CA ASN A 153 -6.56 -6.00 -0.82
C ASN A 153 -6.30 -6.91 -2.01
N ALA A 154 -5.88 -8.14 -1.77
CA ALA A 154 -5.66 -9.13 -2.81
C ALA A 154 -6.98 -9.51 -3.53
N ILE A 155 -8.06 -9.74 -2.78
CA ILE A 155 -9.39 -10.01 -3.34
C ILE A 155 -9.92 -8.81 -4.12
N ALA A 156 -9.80 -7.60 -3.58
CA ALA A 156 -10.23 -6.38 -4.28
C ALA A 156 -9.49 -6.20 -5.61
N PHE A 157 -8.19 -6.52 -5.64
CA PHE A 157 -7.41 -6.48 -6.86
C PHE A 157 -7.92 -7.47 -7.92
N ILE A 158 -8.19 -8.72 -7.52
CA ILE A 158 -8.74 -9.73 -8.43
C ILE A 158 -10.10 -9.29 -8.98
N ASN A 159 -10.99 -8.83 -8.11
CA ASN A 159 -12.32 -8.36 -8.53
C ASN A 159 -12.25 -7.19 -9.52
N GLN A 160 -11.32 -6.23 -9.32
CA GLN A 160 -11.12 -5.13 -10.25
C GLN A 160 -10.57 -5.61 -11.61
N TYR A 161 -9.66 -6.57 -11.59
CA TYR A 161 -9.14 -7.17 -12.81
C TYR A 161 -10.23 -7.86 -13.61
N GLU A 162 -11.03 -8.73 -12.98
CA GLU A 162 -12.13 -9.45 -13.61
C GLU A 162 -13.21 -8.50 -14.14
N ALA A 163 -13.55 -7.45 -13.41
CA ALA A 163 -14.49 -6.43 -13.87
C ALA A 163 -13.99 -5.72 -15.13
N ARG A 164 -12.73 -5.32 -15.18
CA ARG A 164 -12.13 -4.70 -16.37
C ARG A 164 -12.08 -5.67 -17.56
N ARG A 165 -11.74 -6.92 -17.31
CA ARG A 165 -11.71 -7.96 -18.33
C ARG A 165 -13.10 -8.19 -18.91
N ALA A 166 -14.13 -8.29 -18.07
CA ALA A 166 -15.52 -8.44 -18.50
C ALA A 166 -15.98 -7.25 -19.35
N GLU A 167 -15.63 -6.03 -18.98
CA GLU A 167 -15.94 -4.83 -19.76
C GLU A 167 -15.27 -4.85 -21.14
N ILE A 168 -13.98 -5.23 -21.22
CA ILE A 168 -13.26 -5.36 -22.50
C ILE A 168 -13.93 -6.40 -23.39
N LEU A 169 -14.22 -7.58 -22.85
CA LEU A 169 -14.89 -8.65 -23.58
C LEU A 169 -16.29 -8.24 -24.08
N GLN A 170 -17.03 -7.50 -23.27
CA GLN A 170 -18.34 -6.98 -23.67
C GLN A 170 -18.23 -5.98 -24.83
N ARG A 171 -17.29 -5.03 -24.74
CA ARG A 171 -17.02 -4.08 -25.82
C ARG A 171 -16.57 -4.77 -27.12
N GLU A 172 -15.76 -5.80 -27.01
CA GLU A 172 -15.34 -6.58 -28.19
C GLU A 172 -16.52 -7.32 -28.83
N LYS A 173 -17.40 -7.93 -28.02
CA LYS A 173 -18.63 -8.58 -28.55
C LYS A 173 -19.53 -7.58 -29.23
N GLU A 174 -19.78 -6.43 -28.63
CA GLU A 174 -20.57 -5.36 -29.21
C GLU A 174 -19.97 -4.85 -30.53
N ARG A 175 -18.65 -4.67 -30.58
CA ARG A 175 -17.97 -4.25 -31.82
C ARG A 175 -18.07 -5.30 -32.92
N ARG A 176 -17.92 -6.61 -32.58
CA ARG A 176 -18.08 -7.70 -33.56
C ARG A 176 -19.53 -7.76 -34.08
N ALA A 177 -20.51 -7.68 -33.20
CA ALA A 177 -21.92 -7.67 -33.58
C ALA A 177 -22.27 -6.48 -34.49
N ALA A 178 -21.76 -5.29 -34.18
CA ALA A 178 -21.94 -4.11 -35.03
C ALA A 178 -21.29 -4.28 -36.43
N GLN A 179 -20.10 -4.84 -36.51
CA GLN A 179 -19.42 -5.14 -37.78
C GLN A 179 -20.15 -6.19 -38.58
N GLU A 180 -20.67 -7.23 -37.97
CA GLU A 180 -21.48 -8.26 -38.64
C GLU A 180 -22.78 -7.70 -39.16
N GLU A 181 -23.45 -6.85 -38.42
CA GLU A 181 -24.69 -6.19 -38.82
C GLU A 181 -24.42 -5.21 -39.98
N GLU A 182 -23.36 -4.41 -39.90
CA GLU A 182 -22.97 -3.51 -41.02
C GLU A 182 -22.64 -4.30 -42.31
N ALA A 183 -21.90 -5.41 -42.16
CA ALA A 183 -21.57 -6.28 -43.28
C ALA A 183 -22.83 -6.92 -43.89
N ARG A 184 -23.81 -7.30 -43.05
CA ARG A 184 -25.10 -7.81 -43.50
C ARG A 184 -25.91 -6.75 -44.24
N GLN A 185 -25.97 -5.52 -43.73
CA GLN A 185 -26.67 -4.41 -44.37
C GLN A 185 -26.03 -4.08 -45.73
N ARG A 186 -24.70 -3.98 -45.82
CA ARG A 186 -23.99 -3.77 -47.08
C ARG A 186 -24.26 -4.85 -48.12
N LYS A 187 -24.36 -6.12 -47.72
CA LYS A 187 -24.75 -7.22 -48.62
C LYS A 187 -26.17 -7.06 -49.12
N LEU A 188 -27.11 -6.73 -48.24
CA LEU A 188 -28.51 -6.53 -48.57
C LEU A 188 -28.71 -5.33 -49.54
N GLU A 189 -27.97 -4.23 -49.30
CA GLU A 189 -27.97 -3.08 -50.18
C GLU A 189 -27.37 -3.40 -51.56
N ALA A 190 -26.27 -4.14 -51.59
CA ALA A 190 -25.67 -4.59 -52.84
C ALA A 190 -26.60 -5.55 -53.65
N GLU A 191 -27.30 -6.45 -52.96
CA GLU A 191 -28.30 -7.33 -53.60
C GLU A 191 -29.48 -6.52 -54.18
N ARG A 192 -29.99 -5.51 -53.45
CA ARG A 192 -31.06 -4.62 -53.94
C ARG A 192 -30.60 -3.82 -55.13
N ALA A 193 -29.43 -3.19 -55.06
CA ALA A 193 -28.87 -2.44 -56.17
C ALA A 193 -28.66 -3.33 -57.41
N ALA A 194 -28.19 -4.56 -57.23
CA ALA A 194 -28.03 -5.50 -58.33
C ALA A 194 -29.38 -5.98 -58.92
N ALA A 195 -30.43 -6.09 -58.09
CA ALA A 195 -31.78 -6.41 -58.57
C ALA A 195 -32.40 -5.25 -59.36
N GLU A 196 -32.29 -4.02 -58.83
CA GLU A 196 -32.75 -2.81 -59.53
C GLU A 196 -32.04 -2.59 -60.89
N GLU A 197 -30.75 -2.82 -60.94
CA GLU A 197 -29.96 -2.73 -62.15
C GLU A 197 -30.39 -3.78 -63.19
N LYS A 198 -30.65 -5.00 -62.78
CA LYS A 198 -31.17 -6.08 -63.61
C LYS A 198 -32.56 -5.70 -64.17
N GLU A 199 -33.42 -5.17 -63.33
CA GLU A 199 -34.75 -4.72 -63.77
C GLU A 199 -34.66 -3.57 -64.75
N ARG A 200 -33.77 -2.61 -64.56
CA ARG A 200 -33.52 -1.51 -65.48
C ARG A 200 -33.04 -2.00 -66.86
N ILE A 201 -32.07 -2.92 -66.88
CA ILE A 201 -31.55 -3.53 -68.10
C ILE A 201 -32.68 -4.30 -68.84
N GLU A 202 -33.50 -5.04 -68.11
CA GLU A 202 -34.64 -5.77 -68.68
C GLU A 202 -35.68 -4.85 -69.25
N GLN A 203 -36.01 -3.71 -68.65
CA GLN A 203 -36.91 -2.70 -69.18
C GLN A 203 -36.33 -2.01 -70.38
N GLU A 204 -35.05 -1.67 -70.42
CA GLU A 204 -34.38 -1.12 -71.61
C GLU A 204 -34.39 -2.12 -72.80
N ARG A 205 -34.13 -3.40 -72.52
CA ARG A 205 -34.23 -4.43 -73.55
C ARG A 205 -35.62 -4.57 -74.11
N ARG A 206 -36.66 -4.56 -73.25
CA ARG A 206 -38.07 -4.58 -73.78
C ARG A 206 -38.41 -3.38 -74.59
N LYS A 207 -38.02 -2.18 -74.23
CA LYS A 207 -38.22 -0.97 -75.03
C LYS A 207 -37.48 -1.04 -76.33
N GLN A 208 -36.25 -1.59 -76.36
CA GLN A 208 -35.56 -1.79 -77.68
C GLN A 208 -36.21 -2.86 -78.52
N GLU A 209 -36.73 -3.93 -77.98
CA GLU A 209 -37.49 -4.94 -78.70
C GLU A 209 -38.80 -4.39 -79.25
N GLU A 210 -39.53 -3.57 -78.46
CA GLU A 210 -40.74 -2.87 -78.94
C GLU A 210 -40.43 -1.89 -80.12
N THR A 211 -39.40 -1.04 -79.93
CA THR A 211 -38.99 -0.08 -81.00
C THR A 211 -38.52 -0.81 -82.24
N ASN A 212 -37.81 -1.93 -82.08
CA ASN A 212 -37.36 -2.70 -83.24
C ASN A 212 -38.54 -3.42 -83.95
N SER A 213 -39.52 -3.89 -83.17
CA SER A 213 -40.76 -4.47 -83.68
C SER A 213 -41.61 -3.46 -84.43
N GLU A 214 -41.75 -2.22 -83.87
CA GLU A 214 -42.45 -1.10 -84.57
C GLU A 214 -41.71 -0.69 -85.83
N PHE A 215 -40.39 -0.61 -85.81
CA PHE A 215 -39.58 -0.31 -86.98
C PHE A 215 -39.72 -1.38 -88.07
N MET A 216 -39.67 -2.67 -87.72
CA MET A 216 -39.87 -3.78 -88.66
C MET A 216 -41.30 -3.78 -89.23
N ALA A 217 -42.30 -3.46 -88.39
CA ALA A 217 -43.69 -3.35 -88.89
C ALA A 217 -43.85 -2.19 -89.85
N ALA A 218 -43.20 -1.02 -89.60
CA ALA A 218 -43.22 0.13 -90.54
C ALA A 218 -42.49 -0.21 -91.83
N VAL A 219 -41.36 -0.87 -91.86
CA VAL A 219 -40.61 -1.35 -92.99
C VAL A 219 -41.44 -2.34 -93.81
N MET A 220 -42.15 -3.25 -93.16
CA MET A 220 -43.02 -4.19 -93.82
C MET A 220 -44.25 -3.50 -94.51
N ALA A 221 -44.82 -2.50 -93.86
CA ALA A 221 -45.92 -1.71 -94.44
C ALA A 221 -45.46 -0.92 -95.70
N GLU A 222 -44.24 -0.28 -95.58
CA GLU A 222 -43.69 0.41 -96.77
C GLU A 222 -43.39 -0.56 -97.92
N THR A 223 -42.96 -1.77 -97.70
CA THR A 223 -42.69 -2.79 -98.71
C THR A 223 -43.96 -3.40 -99.29
N GLU A 224 -45.05 -3.46 -98.51
CA GLU A 224 -46.38 -3.82 -99.07
C GLU A 224 -46.98 -2.77 -99.96
N ASP A 225 -46.84 -1.49 -99.64
CA ASP A 225 -47.26 -0.38 -100.44
C ASP A 225 -46.46 -0.31 -101.80
N ASP A 226 -45.14 -0.48 -101.77
CA ASP A 226 -44.27 -0.57 -102.93
C ASP A 226 -44.60 -1.77 -103.84
N ILE A 227 -45.06 -2.88 -103.33
CA ILE A 227 -45.49 -4.06 -104.07
C ILE A 227 -46.89 -3.81 -104.66
N ALA A 228 -47.78 -3.11 -103.98
CA ALA A 228 -49.11 -2.78 -104.51
C ALA A 228 -49.03 -1.79 -105.73
N ASP A 229 -48.18 -0.79 -105.59
CA ASP A 229 -47.94 0.14 -106.75
C ASP A 229 -47.30 -0.56 -107.96
N PHE A 230 -46.43 -1.53 -107.75
CA PHE A 230 -45.81 -2.30 -108.85
C PHE A 230 -46.79 -3.24 -109.54
N VAL A 231 -47.83 -3.72 -108.87
CA VAL A 231 -48.86 -4.62 -109.47
C VAL A 231 -49.90 -3.86 -110.21
N GLU A 232 -50.22 -2.58 -109.85
CA GLU A 232 -51.16 -1.74 -110.61
C GLU A 232 -50.61 -1.26 -111.97
N ASP A 233 -49.30 -1.08 -112.07
CA ASP A 233 -48.64 -0.62 -113.35
C ASP A 233 -48.33 -1.74 -114.34
N SER A 234 -48.69 -3.02 -114.05
CA SER A 234 -48.34 -4.19 -114.87
C SER A 234 -49.51 -4.94 -115.51
N VAL A 235 -50.73 -4.34 -115.68
CA VAL A 235 -51.81 -4.97 -116.39
C VAL A 235 -52.16 -4.14 -117.70
N PRO A 236 -51.96 -4.70 -118.85
CA PRO A 236 -52.27 -4.05 -120.09
C PRO A 236 -53.78 -3.96 -120.34
#